data_d88bb63913f8d911cc227c2326797075
#
_entry.id   d88bb63913f8d911cc227c2326797075
#
_cell.length_a   1.000
_cell.length_b   1.000
_cell.length_c   1.000
_cell.angle_alpha   90.00
_cell.angle_beta   90.00
_cell.angle_gamma   90.00
#
_symmetry.space_group_name_H-M   'P 1'
#
loop_
_entity.id
_entity.type
_entity.pdbx_description
1 polymer ?
#
loop_
_entity_poly.entity_id
_entity_poly.type
_entity_poly.pdbx_seq_one_letter_code
_entity_poly.pdbx_strand_id
1 'polypeptide(L)'
;MIIRFLLDKRKGPILAVDADSNSNLNEVLGVKVRSSIGDAREMMKKDVPVGMTKDIWFELKVQESLTEAKGFDLIAMGRPEGPGCYCAANTLARKCLDLLTGNYQYIVIDNEAGMEHFSRLTTRDVDLLFIVSDSSQRGILTASRIRDLIHELDLRIVREVLVINRVQGNPDPQIYEEVKKQNLELGGILPVDEEVYRYDSEGKPTIQLPLESKAVQAARKIFEKYIQ
;
A
#
# COMPACT_ATOMS: atom_id res chain seq x y z
N MET A 1 -7.91 -2.61 -4.49
CA MET A 1 -8.62 -3.93 -4.48
C MET A 1 -8.82 -4.47 -3.05
N ILE A 2 -7.81 -4.56 -2.17
CA ILE A 2 -7.91 -5.08 -0.78
C ILE A 2 -8.95 -4.30 0.03
N ILE A 3 -8.86 -2.96 0.05
CA ILE A 3 -9.79 -2.09 0.79
C ILE A 3 -11.24 -2.38 0.39
N ARG A 4 -11.50 -2.45 -0.92
CA ARG A 4 -12.83 -2.83 -1.42
C ARG A 4 -13.29 -4.20 -0.91
N PHE A 5 -12.41 -5.21 -0.97
CA PHE A 5 -12.72 -6.55 -0.46
C PHE A 5 -13.10 -6.51 1.03
N LEU A 6 -12.36 -5.77 1.85
CA LEU A 6 -12.66 -5.61 3.27
C LEU A 6 -14.02 -4.92 3.48
N LEU A 7 -14.31 -3.86 2.72
CA LEU A 7 -15.60 -3.17 2.76
C LEU A 7 -16.77 -4.09 2.35
N ASP A 8 -16.61 -4.85 1.26
CA ASP A 8 -17.61 -5.82 0.79
C ASP A 8 -17.89 -6.90 1.85
N LYS A 9 -16.90 -7.29 2.63
CA LYS A 9 -17.00 -8.24 3.74
C LYS A 9 -17.42 -7.59 5.07
N ARG A 10 -17.68 -6.27 5.08
CA ARG A 10 -18.03 -5.48 6.27
C ARG A 10 -16.99 -5.60 7.39
N LYS A 11 -15.73 -5.73 7.01
CA LYS A 11 -14.60 -5.76 7.93
C LYS A 11 -14.13 -4.33 8.22
N GLY A 12 -13.64 -4.09 9.43
CA GLY A 12 -13.12 -2.77 9.82
C GLY A 12 -13.06 -2.61 11.32
N PRO A 13 -12.57 -1.48 11.81
CA PRO A 13 -12.16 -0.28 11.06
C PRO A 13 -10.91 -0.48 10.20
N ILE A 14 -10.84 0.23 9.06
CA ILE A 14 -9.79 0.10 8.05
C ILE A 14 -9.03 1.43 7.92
N LEU A 15 -7.71 1.38 8.01
CA LEU A 15 -6.80 2.46 7.62
C LEU A 15 -6.12 2.11 6.30
N ALA A 16 -6.31 2.96 5.29
CA ALA A 16 -5.52 2.95 4.08
C ALA A 16 -4.33 3.89 4.25
N VAL A 17 -3.13 3.43 3.91
CA VAL A 17 -1.90 4.23 3.99
C VAL A 17 -1.30 4.30 2.59
N ASP A 18 -1.23 5.50 2.04
CA ASP A 18 -0.51 5.79 0.81
C ASP A 18 0.94 6.13 1.16
N ALA A 19 1.81 5.14 1.02
CA ALA A 19 3.24 5.28 1.31
C ALA A 19 4.08 5.69 0.08
N ASP A 20 3.44 5.86 -1.08
CA ASP A 20 4.07 6.41 -2.27
C ASP A 20 4.23 7.94 -2.15
N SER A 21 5.41 8.43 -2.46
CA SER A 21 5.69 9.87 -2.51
C SER A 21 4.85 10.61 -3.55
N ASN A 22 4.37 9.94 -4.59
CA ASN A 22 3.49 10.51 -5.63
C ASN A 22 2.02 10.57 -5.19
N SER A 23 1.65 9.80 -4.17
CA SER A 23 0.33 9.84 -3.51
C SER A 23 -0.83 9.78 -4.50
N ASN A 24 -1.09 8.61 -5.06
CA ASN A 24 -2.17 8.37 -6.03
C ASN A 24 -3.28 7.43 -5.53
N LEU A 25 -3.13 6.86 -4.34
CA LEU A 25 -4.13 5.95 -3.77
C LEU A 25 -5.48 6.63 -3.55
N ASN A 26 -5.48 7.92 -3.26
CA ASN A 26 -6.69 8.72 -3.11
C ASN A 26 -7.54 8.75 -4.38
N GLU A 27 -6.92 8.81 -5.56
CA GLU A 27 -7.61 8.78 -6.86
C GLU A 27 -8.25 7.42 -7.09
N VAL A 28 -7.51 6.35 -6.82
CA VAL A 28 -7.98 4.96 -6.92
C VAL A 28 -9.15 4.68 -5.97
N LEU A 29 -9.16 5.32 -4.79
CA LEU A 29 -10.21 5.19 -3.77
C LEU A 29 -11.34 6.21 -3.94
N GLY A 30 -11.20 7.20 -4.81
CA GLY A 30 -12.21 8.23 -5.07
C GLY A 30 -12.42 9.21 -3.92
N VAL A 31 -11.37 9.52 -3.18
CA VAL A 31 -11.40 10.46 -2.06
C VAL A 31 -10.47 11.64 -2.29
N LYS A 32 -10.73 12.76 -1.63
CA LYS A 32 -9.88 13.96 -1.73
C LYS A 32 -9.05 14.11 -0.47
N VAL A 33 -7.74 13.98 -0.59
CA VAL A 33 -6.80 14.27 0.48
C VAL A 33 -6.62 15.79 0.59
N ARG A 34 -6.71 16.31 1.81
CA ARG A 34 -6.54 17.76 2.11
C ARG A 34 -5.12 18.10 2.48
N SER A 35 -4.45 17.21 3.19
CA SER A 35 -3.11 17.40 3.72
C SER A 35 -2.43 16.04 3.81
N SER A 36 -1.12 16.02 3.59
CA SER A 36 -0.28 14.82 3.77
C SER A 36 0.58 14.94 5.02
N ILE A 37 1.20 13.84 5.42
CA ILE A 37 2.20 13.84 6.51
C ILE A 37 3.42 14.68 6.11
N GLY A 38 3.77 14.73 4.82
CA GLY A 38 4.80 15.62 4.30
C GLY A 38 4.48 17.09 4.56
N ASP A 39 3.24 17.52 4.31
CA ASP A 39 2.77 18.88 4.59
C ASP A 39 2.83 19.20 6.08
N ALA A 40 2.35 18.29 6.94
CA ALA A 40 2.42 18.43 8.39
C ALA A 40 3.86 18.63 8.87
N ARG A 41 4.82 17.89 8.29
CA ARG A 41 6.24 18.07 8.58
C ARG A 41 6.78 19.43 8.19
N GLU A 42 6.42 19.92 7.00
CA GLU A 42 6.89 21.25 6.56
C GLU A 42 6.32 22.37 7.42
N MET A 43 5.06 22.26 7.81
CA MET A 43 4.43 23.20 8.76
C MET A 43 5.09 23.16 10.13
N MET A 44 5.54 21.98 10.61
CA MET A 44 6.23 21.83 11.90
C MET A 44 7.54 22.64 11.98
N LYS A 45 8.16 22.93 10.85
CA LYS A 45 9.38 23.76 10.80
C LYS A 45 9.11 25.23 11.04
N LYS A 46 7.89 25.71 10.77
CA LYS A 46 7.56 27.15 10.70
C LYS A 46 6.48 27.57 11.70
N ASP A 47 5.51 26.71 11.98
CA ASP A 47 4.21 27.12 12.52
C ASP A 47 3.85 26.44 13.87
N VAL A 48 4.82 25.96 14.64
CA VAL A 48 4.51 25.39 15.96
C VAL A 48 4.13 26.53 16.92
N PRO A 49 2.90 26.52 17.49
CA PRO A 49 2.45 27.55 18.40
C PRO A 49 3.31 27.66 19.64
N VAL A 50 3.45 28.88 20.16
CA VAL A 50 4.14 29.13 21.43
C VAL A 50 3.44 28.37 22.57
N GLY A 51 4.21 27.60 23.34
CA GLY A 51 3.68 26.77 24.43
C GLY A 51 3.30 25.34 24.05
N MET A 52 3.38 24.96 22.76
CA MET A 52 3.15 23.60 22.31
C MET A 52 4.47 22.92 21.94
N THR A 53 4.66 21.65 22.33
CA THR A 53 5.82 20.87 21.89
C THR A 53 5.63 20.41 20.42
N LYS A 54 6.75 20.19 19.72
CA LYS A 54 6.70 19.68 18.33
C LYS A 54 5.99 18.34 18.21
N ASP A 55 6.14 17.47 19.21
CA ASP A 55 5.50 16.15 19.19
C ASP A 55 3.99 16.27 19.32
N ILE A 56 3.46 17.03 20.28
CA ILE A 56 2.01 17.27 20.44
C ILE A 56 1.44 17.93 19.17
N TRP A 57 2.12 18.92 18.64
CA TRP A 57 1.68 19.60 17.42
C TRP A 57 1.64 18.62 16.23
N PHE A 58 2.66 17.75 16.11
CA PHE A 58 2.70 16.75 15.06
C PHE A 58 1.58 15.73 15.18
N GLU A 59 1.31 15.22 16.39
CA GLU A 59 0.18 14.32 16.66
C GLU A 59 -1.14 14.93 16.23
N LEU A 60 -1.37 16.20 16.55
CA LEU A 60 -2.55 16.93 16.11
C LEU A 60 -2.64 16.99 14.57
N LYS A 61 -1.52 17.31 13.90
CA LYS A 61 -1.48 17.40 12.44
C LYS A 61 -1.65 16.06 11.75
N VAL A 62 -1.18 14.97 12.34
CA VAL A 62 -1.46 13.60 11.86
C VAL A 62 -2.97 13.33 11.89
N GLN A 63 -3.64 13.67 12.99
CA GLN A 63 -5.10 13.51 13.08
C GLN A 63 -5.85 14.38 12.06
N GLU A 64 -5.41 15.62 11.84
CA GLU A 64 -5.99 16.52 10.83
C GLU A 64 -5.73 16.03 9.38
N SER A 65 -4.66 15.25 9.15
CA SER A 65 -4.34 14.70 7.83
C SER A 65 -5.12 13.43 7.49
N LEU A 66 -5.82 12.84 8.47
CA LEU A 66 -6.73 11.74 8.20
C LEU A 66 -7.88 12.20 7.31
N THR A 67 -8.08 11.48 6.23
CA THR A 67 -9.22 11.66 5.33
C THR A 67 -10.25 10.58 5.64
N GLU A 68 -11.32 10.96 6.32
CA GLU A 68 -12.43 10.06 6.62
C GLU A 68 -13.25 9.79 5.35
N ALA A 69 -13.52 8.51 5.09
CA ALA A 69 -14.31 8.05 3.97
C ALA A 69 -15.38 7.02 4.42
N LYS A 70 -16.22 6.60 3.50
CA LYS A 70 -17.27 5.63 3.83
C LYS A 70 -16.71 4.23 4.10
N GLY A 71 -16.46 3.95 5.39
CA GLY A 71 -16.03 2.64 5.87
C GLY A 71 -14.52 2.44 5.94
N PHE A 72 -13.73 3.45 5.64
CA PHE A 72 -12.28 3.46 5.83
C PHE A 72 -11.77 4.89 6.01
N ASP A 73 -10.60 5.01 6.59
CA ASP A 73 -9.85 6.26 6.62
C ASP A 73 -8.61 6.13 5.73
N LEU A 74 -8.17 7.26 5.16
CA LEU A 74 -6.96 7.34 4.34
C LEU A 74 -5.98 8.34 4.95
N ILE A 75 -4.72 7.95 5.01
CA ILE A 75 -3.61 8.85 5.26
C ILE A 75 -2.60 8.77 4.11
N ALA A 76 -2.22 9.95 3.59
CA ALA A 76 -1.21 10.05 2.54
C ALA A 76 0.11 10.55 3.14
N MET A 77 1.20 9.82 2.85
CA MET A 77 2.52 10.21 3.32
C MET A 77 3.04 11.44 2.60
N GLY A 78 2.76 11.57 1.31
CA GLY A 78 3.14 12.71 0.50
C GLY A 78 4.65 12.85 0.31
N ARG A 79 5.03 13.84 -0.48
CA ARG A 79 6.43 14.13 -0.77
C ARG A 79 6.97 15.15 0.25
N PRO A 80 8.03 14.83 1.02
CA PRO A 80 8.69 15.84 1.83
C PRO A 80 9.37 16.86 0.91
N GLU A 81 9.03 18.13 1.05
CA GLU A 81 9.67 19.22 0.30
C GLU A 81 11.06 19.57 0.86
N GLY A 82 11.99 19.91 -0.02
CA GLY A 82 13.32 20.44 0.30
C GLY A 82 14.43 19.41 0.49
N PRO A 83 15.69 19.86 0.55
CA PRO A 83 16.85 19.02 0.80
C PRO A 83 16.78 18.50 2.23
N GLY A 84 16.50 17.24 2.40
CA GLY A 84 16.47 16.59 3.71
C GLY A 84 16.53 15.08 3.57
N CYS A 85 17.21 14.45 4.53
CA CYS A 85 17.33 13.01 4.54
C CYS A 85 15.94 12.36 4.61
N TYR A 86 15.66 11.45 3.71
CA TYR A 86 14.47 10.60 3.76
C TYR A 86 14.31 9.88 5.10
N CYS A 87 15.39 9.70 5.86
CA CYS A 87 15.38 9.12 7.20
C CYS A 87 14.45 9.86 8.18
N ALA A 88 14.38 11.19 8.10
CA ALA A 88 13.51 11.96 8.99
C ALA A 88 12.02 11.81 8.60
N ALA A 89 11.72 11.72 7.29
CA ALA A 89 10.36 11.46 6.81
C ALA A 89 9.89 10.06 7.26
N ASN A 90 10.75 9.06 7.17
CA ASN A 90 10.45 7.69 7.60
C ASN A 90 10.22 7.59 9.12
N THR A 91 11.00 8.33 9.92
CA THR A 91 10.79 8.37 11.38
C THR A 91 9.43 8.99 11.72
N LEU A 92 9.03 10.04 11.01
CA LEU A 92 7.72 10.67 11.18
C LEU A 92 6.59 9.72 10.74
N ALA A 93 6.74 9.07 9.59
CA ALA A 93 5.80 8.10 9.09
C ALA A 93 5.58 6.96 10.08
N ARG A 94 6.66 6.46 10.67
CA ARG A 94 6.60 5.43 11.72
C ARG A 94 5.85 5.92 12.94
N LYS A 95 6.20 7.09 13.48
CA LYS A 95 5.46 7.71 14.60
C LYS A 95 3.97 7.87 14.29
N CYS A 96 3.64 8.29 13.06
CA CYS A 96 2.26 8.43 12.62
C CYS A 96 1.53 7.09 12.65
N LEU A 97 2.12 6.04 12.11
CA LEU A 97 1.51 4.70 12.12
C LEU A 97 1.39 4.17 13.55
N ASP A 98 2.41 4.31 14.39
CA ASP A 98 2.37 3.89 15.79
C ASP A 98 1.22 4.56 16.56
N LEU A 99 0.92 5.83 16.27
CA LEU A 99 -0.22 6.56 16.84
C LEU A 99 -1.59 6.05 16.38
N LEU A 100 -1.67 5.61 15.13
CA LEU A 100 -2.93 5.26 14.48
C LEU A 100 -3.27 3.77 14.59
N THR A 101 -2.26 2.88 14.62
CA THR A 101 -2.45 1.42 14.52
C THR A 101 -3.40 0.86 15.58
N GLY A 102 -3.38 1.40 16.80
CA GLY A 102 -4.27 0.95 17.88
C GLY A 102 -5.76 1.16 17.64
N ASN A 103 -6.14 1.99 16.67
CA ASN A 103 -7.54 2.34 16.39
C ASN A 103 -8.14 1.52 15.23
N TYR A 104 -7.32 0.76 14.51
CA TYR A 104 -7.75 0.06 13.29
C TYR A 104 -7.49 -1.43 13.39
N GLN A 105 -8.46 -2.22 12.92
CA GLN A 105 -8.31 -3.68 12.83
C GLN A 105 -7.54 -4.10 11.58
N TYR A 106 -7.66 -3.30 10.51
CA TYR A 106 -6.98 -3.55 9.25
C TYR A 106 -6.22 -2.30 8.83
N ILE A 107 -4.93 -2.47 8.56
CA ILE A 107 -4.07 -1.42 8.00
C ILE A 107 -3.56 -1.93 6.67
N VAL A 108 -3.92 -1.22 5.60
CA VAL A 108 -3.52 -1.54 4.23
C VAL A 108 -2.54 -0.50 3.75
N ILE A 109 -1.29 -0.89 3.56
CA ILE A 109 -0.22 0.01 3.13
C ILE A 109 0.05 -0.23 1.65
N ASP A 110 -0.08 0.82 0.85
CA ASP A 110 0.30 0.85 -0.55
C ASP A 110 1.70 1.46 -0.66
N ASN A 111 2.66 0.63 -1.05
CA ASN A 111 4.05 1.02 -1.12
C ASN A 111 4.44 1.46 -2.54
N GLU A 112 5.35 2.41 -2.63
CA GLU A 112 6.00 2.77 -3.89
C GLU A 112 6.70 1.54 -4.50
N ALA A 113 6.70 1.44 -5.82
CA ALA A 113 7.37 0.35 -6.53
C ALA A 113 8.89 0.42 -6.35
N GLY A 114 9.53 -0.75 -6.22
CA GLY A 114 10.98 -0.88 -6.15
C GLY A 114 11.52 -1.32 -4.78
N MET A 115 12.81 -1.66 -4.77
CA MET A 115 13.47 -2.22 -3.57
C MET A 115 13.88 -1.17 -2.54
N GLU A 116 14.14 0.06 -2.97
CA GLU A 116 14.68 1.11 -2.10
C GLU A 116 13.70 1.55 -1.01
N HIS A 117 12.41 1.33 -1.21
CA HIS A 117 11.36 1.78 -0.32
C HIS A 117 11.09 0.83 0.85
N PHE A 118 11.48 -0.45 0.74
CA PHE A 118 11.35 -1.39 1.85
C PHE A 118 12.23 -1.05 3.05
N SER A 119 13.40 -0.47 2.83
CA SER A 119 14.21 0.08 3.93
C SER A 119 13.52 1.24 4.67
N ARG A 120 12.45 1.77 4.08
CA ARG A 120 11.60 2.85 4.60
C ARG A 120 10.33 2.33 5.24
N LEU A 121 10.05 1.00 5.18
CA LEU A 121 8.87 0.41 5.78
C LEU A 121 8.75 0.86 7.23
N THR A 122 7.69 1.55 7.45
CA THR A 122 7.33 2.22 8.69
C THR A 122 6.85 1.25 9.75
N THR A 123 6.49 0.02 9.35
CA THR A 123 6.02 -1.06 10.22
C THR A 123 7.05 -2.18 10.28
N ARG A 124 7.35 -2.66 11.49
CA ARG A 124 8.21 -3.82 11.71
C ARG A 124 7.47 -5.14 11.62
N ASP A 125 6.18 -5.11 11.88
CA ASP A 125 5.32 -6.28 11.93
C ASP A 125 4.28 -6.20 10.80
N VAL A 126 4.30 -7.19 9.90
CA VAL A 126 3.37 -7.32 8.77
C VAL A 126 2.77 -8.71 8.79
N ASP A 127 1.45 -8.81 8.91
CA ASP A 127 0.76 -10.09 8.91
C ASP A 127 0.77 -10.73 7.52
N LEU A 128 0.59 -9.91 6.47
CA LEU A 128 0.49 -10.38 5.10
C LEU A 128 1.12 -9.37 4.13
N LEU A 129 2.13 -9.80 3.40
CA LEU A 129 2.77 -9.05 2.34
C LEU A 129 2.40 -9.63 0.98
N PHE A 130 1.81 -8.83 0.12
CA PHE A 130 1.66 -9.14 -1.29
C PHE A 130 2.80 -8.51 -2.11
N ILE A 131 3.64 -9.35 -2.69
CA ILE A 131 4.64 -8.92 -3.67
C ILE A 131 4.00 -9.00 -5.04
N VAL A 132 3.86 -7.87 -5.72
CA VAL A 132 3.18 -7.79 -7.02
C VAL A 132 4.22 -7.70 -8.14
N SER A 133 4.11 -8.59 -9.12
CA SER A 133 5.00 -8.65 -10.27
C SER A 133 4.22 -8.80 -11.57
N ASP A 134 4.85 -8.51 -12.70
CA ASP A 134 4.34 -8.92 -14.00
C ASP A 134 4.69 -10.40 -14.31
N SER A 135 4.20 -10.92 -15.46
CA SER A 135 4.42 -12.30 -15.89
C SER A 135 5.73 -12.48 -16.67
N SER A 136 6.78 -11.71 -16.37
CA SER A 136 8.09 -11.88 -16.99
C SER A 136 9.07 -12.61 -16.04
N GLN A 137 10.05 -13.31 -16.59
CA GLN A 137 11.11 -13.91 -15.77
C GLN A 137 11.86 -12.85 -14.94
N ARG A 138 12.07 -11.65 -15.51
CA ARG A 138 12.72 -10.53 -14.80
C ARG A 138 11.87 -10.03 -13.65
N GLY A 139 10.55 -9.96 -13.85
CA GLY A 139 9.61 -9.60 -12.79
C GLY A 139 9.65 -10.58 -11.62
N ILE A 140 9.61 -11.89 -11.91
CA ILE A 140 9.71 -12.93 -10.87
C ILE A 140 11.05 -12.88 -10.13
N LEU A 141 12.15 -12.68 -10.85
CA LEU A 141 13.47 -12.51 -10.22
C LEU A 141 13.53 -11.23 -9.35
N THR A 142 12.88 -10.16 -9.76
CA THR A 142 12.78 -8.94 -8.95
C THR A 142 11.96 -9.19 -7.69
N ALA A 143 10.85 -9.92 -7.79
CA ALA A 143 10.05 -10.31 -6.63
C ALA A 143 10.86 -11.14 -5.62
N SER A 144 11.69 -12.07 -6.09
CA SER A 144 12.61 -12.82 -5.23
C SER A 144 13.62 -11.91 -4.52
N ARG A 145 14.22 -10.95 -5.23
CA ARG A 145 15.15 -9.99 -4.64
C ARG A 145 14.49 -9.08 -3.59
N ILE A 146 13.23 -8.70 -3.82
CA ILE A 146 12.44 -7.95 -2.84
C ILE A 146 12.26 -8.77 -1.56
N ARG A 147 11.87 -10.04 -1.67
CA ARG A 147 11.75 -10.94 -0.53
C ARG A 147 13.06 -11.06 0.24
N ASP A 148 14.18 -11.30 -0.48
CA ASP A 148 15.49 -11.48 0.13
C ASP A 148 15.92 -10.21 0.89
N LEU A 149 15.69 -9.03 0.31
CA LEU A 149 15.93 -7.73 0.98
C LEU A 149 15.09 -7.55 2.25
N ILE A 150 13.83 -7.96 2.23
CA ILE A 150 12.95 -7.89 3.39
C ILE A 150 13.49 -8.73 4.54
N HIS A 151 14.00 -9.94 4.22
CA HIS A 151 14.63 -10.81 5.22
C HIS A 151 15.94 -10.23 5.75
N GLU A 152 16.75 -9.56 4.90
CA GLU A 152 17.96 -8.86 5.33
C GLU A 152 17.67 -7.67 6.25
N LEU A 153 16.52 -7.02 6.11
CA LEU A 153 16.10 -5.89 6.93
C LEU A 153 15.49 -6.28 8.30
N ASP A 154 15.46 -7.59 8.61
CA ASP A 154 14.89 -8.15 9.85
C ASP A 154 13.45 -7.67 10.13
N LEU A 155 12.66 -7.56 9.05
CA LEU A 155 11.25 -7.25 9.14
C LEU A 155 10.47 -8.52 9.48
N ARG A 156 9.63 -8.44 10.51
CA ARG A 156 8.78 -9.55 10.90
C ARG A 156 7.56 -9.63 9.97
N ILE A 157 7.63 -10.51 8.97
CA ILE A 157 6.52 -10.80 8.08
C ILE A 157 6.00 -12.21 8.36
N VAL A 158 4.71 -12.30 8.69
CA VAL A 158 4.10 -13.60 9.01
C VAL A 158 3.89 -14.43 7.75
N ARG A 159 3.48 -13.78 6.64
CA ARG A 159 3.27 -14.45 5.37
C ARG A 159 3.58 -13.54 4.19
N GLU A 160 4.29 -14.08 3.21
CA GLU A 160 4.65 -13.42 1.96
C GLU A 160 4.03 -14.16 0.80
N VAL A 161 3.40 -13.43 -0.12
CA VAL A 161 2.64 -14.01 -1.22
C VAL A 161 2.92 -13.26 -2.51
N LEU A 162 3.33 -13.97 -3.56
CA LEU A 162 3.48 -13.41 -4.90
C LEU A 162 2.13 -13.33 -5.60
N VAL A 163 1.83 -12.17 -6.18
CA VAL A 163 0.69 -11.97 -7.09
C VAL A 163 1.24 -11.56 -8.45
N ILE A 164 0.94 -12.34 -9.50
CA ILE A 164 1.31 -11.99 -10.87
C ILE A 164 0.18 -11.16 -11.47
N ASN A 165 0.48 -9.93 -11.83
CA ASN A 165 -0.49 -8.95 -12.30
C ASN A 165 -0.42 -8.75 -13.82
N ARG A 166 -1.53 -8.31 -14.42
CA ARG A 166 -1.66 -7.93 -15.84
C ARG A 166 -1.31 -9.07 -16.80
N VAL A 167 -1.74 -10.27 -16.48
CA VAL A 167 -1.50 -11.45 -17.32
C VAL A 167 -2.47 -11.49 -18.48
N GLN A 168 -1.95 -11.58 -19.70
CA GLN A 168 -2.75 -11.77 -20.91
C GLN A 168 -2.89 -13.27 -21.20
N GLY A 169 -4.10 -13.79 -21.13
CA GLY A 169 -4.35 -15.22 -21.29
C GLY A 169 -3.85 -16.06 -20.12
N ASN A 170 -3.21 -17.18 -20.43
CA ASN A 170 -2.56 -18.02 -19.42
C ASN A 170 -1.05 -17.67 -19.37
N PRO A 171 -0.43 -17.60 -18.18
CA PRO A 171 1.01 -17.44 -18.08
C PRO A 171 1.75 -18.56 -18.77
N ASP A 172 2.91 -18.25 -19.34
CA ASP A 172 3.82 -19.27 -19.89
C ASP A 172 4.18 -20.28 -18.78
N PRO A 173 4.17 -21.60 -19.04
CA PRO A 173 4.62 -22.61 -18.08
C PRO A 173 5.99 -22.32 -17.47
N GLN A 174 6.92 -21.71 -18.20
CA GLN A 174 8.23 -21.30 -17.71
C GLN A 174 8.15 -20.31 -16.53
N ILE A 175 7.09 -19.50 -16.45
CA ILE A 175 6.89 -18.58 -15.33
C ILE A 175 6.61 -19.35 -14.04
N TYR A 176 5.80 -20.40 -14.10
CA TYR A 176 5.54 -21.25 -12.93
C TYR A 176 6.81 -21.97 -12.46
N GLU A 177 7.62 -22.44 -13.42
CA GLU A 177 8.93 -23.06 -13.09
C GLU A 177 9.87 -22.04 -12.44
N GLU A 178 9.92 -20.80 -12.94
CA GLU A 178 10.75 -19.75 -12.33
C GLU A 178 10.24 -19.38 -10.92
N VAL A 179 8.93 -19.24 -10.72
CA VAL A 179 8.33 -19.00 -9.39
C VAL A 179 8.74 -20.11 -8.40
N LYS A 180 8.68 -21.36 -8.83
CA LYS A 180 9.08 -22.51 -8.02
C LYS A 180 10.58 -22.52 -7.72
N LYS A 181 11.41 -22.25 -8.74
CA LYS A 181 12.87 -22.14 -8.61
C LYS A 181 13.28 -21.05 -7.63
N GLN A 182 12.57 -19.93 -7.62
CA GLN A 182 12.79 -18.83 -6.68
C GLN A 182 12.15 -19.08 -5.30
N ASN A 183 11.51 -20.23 -5.07
CA ASN A 183 10.84 -20.58 -3.82
C ASN A 183 9.84 -19.51 -3.34
N LEU A 184 9.04 -18.94 -4.28
CA LEU A 184 8.01 -17.96 -3.99
C LEU A 184 6.64 -18.64 -3.83
N GLU A 185 5.85 -18.22 -2.85
CA GLU A 185 4.46 -18.67 -2.72
C GLU A 185 3.58 -17.92 -3.72
N LEU A 186 3.08 -18.59 -4.76
CA LEU A 186 2.15 -17.99 -5.70
C LEU A 186 0.74 -17.91 -5.10
N GLY A 187 0.30 -16.72 -4.79
CA GLY A 187 -1.04 -16.43 -4.28
C GLY A 187 -2.12 -16.49 -5.35
N GLY A 188 -1.79 -15.99 -6.52
CA GLY A 188 -2.69 -15.99 -7.67
C GLY A 188 -2.26 -15.07 -8.78
N ILE A 189 -3.15 -14.97 -9.77
CA ILE A 189 -2.91 -14.24 -11.02
C ILE A 189 -4.06 -13.28 -11.24
N LEU A 190 -3.73 -12.02 -11.56
CA LEU A 190 -4.68 -11.00 -11.98
C LEU A 190 -4.59 -10.85 -13.50
N PRO A 191 -5.68 -11.08 -14.23
CA PRO A 191 -5.67 -10.95 -15.69
C PRO A 191 -5.65 -9.46 -16.10
N VAL A 192 -5.24 -9.22 -17.35
CA VAL A 192 -5.55 -7.96 -18.01
C VAL A 192 -7.08 -7.81 -18.09
N ASP A 193 -7.56 -6.62 -17.75
CA ASP A 193 -8.98 -6.32 -17.73
C ASP A 193 -9.23 -4.96 -18.38
N GLU A 194 -10.03 -4.94 -19.43
CA GLU A 194 -10.39 -3.74 -20.19
C GLU A 194 -11.17 -2.73 -19.34
N GLU A 195 -11.96 -3.21 -18.37
CA GLU A 195 -12.67 -2.33 -17.44
C GLU A 195 -11.71 -1.55 -16.55
N VAL A 196 -10.64 -2.18 -16.07
CA VAL A 196 -9.61 -1.49 -15.29
C VAL A 196 -8.96 -0.40 -16.15
N TYR A 197 -8.57 -0.73 -17.39
CA TYR A 197 -7.99 0.24 -18.31
C TYR A 197 -8.96 1.40 -18.62
N ARG A 198 -10.24 1.11 -18.82
CA ARG A 198 -11.25 2.12 -19.08
C ARG A 198 -11.41 3.08 -17.90
N TYR A 199 -11.52 2.54 -16.67
CA TYR A 199 -11.65 3.35 -15.46
C TYR A 199 -10.45 4.24 -15.26
N ASP A 200 -9.24 3.70 -15.45
CA ASP A 200 -7.99 4.44 -15.33
C ASP A 200 -7.88 5.57 -16.38
N SER A 201 -8.19 5.28 -17.65
CA SER A 201 -8.17 6.27 -18.73
C SER A 201 -9.22 7.37 -18.59
N GLU A 202 -10.36 7.08 -17.95
CA GLU A 202 -11.43 8.04 -17.68
C GLU A 202 -11.24 8.77 -16.34
N GLY A 203 -10.16 8.49 -15.57
CA GLY A 203 -9.93 9.04 -14.25
C GLY A 203 -10.99 8.63 -13.22
N LYS A 204 -11.64 7.47 -13.40
CA LYS A 204 -12.64 6.94 -12.49
C LYS A 204 -11.98 6.12 -11.39
N PRO A 205 -12.45 6.24 -10.14
CA PRO A 205 -11.91 5.46 -9.03
C PRO A 205 -12.07 3.94 -9.25
N THR A 206 -10.98 3.20 -9.26
CA THR A 206 -11.00 1.74 -9.49
C THR A 206 -11.68 0.96 -8.35
N ILE A 207 -11.87 1.57 -7.19
CA ILE A 207 -12.71 0.99 -6.13
C ILE A 207 -14.16 0.77 -6.58
N GLN A 208 -14.62 1.50 -7.60
CA GLN A 208 -15.99 1.43 -8.15
C GLN A 208 -16.12 0.47 -9.33
N LEU A 209 -15.07 -0.28 -9.70
CA LEU A 209 -15.15 -1.27 -10.77
C LEU A 209 -16.35 -2.21 -10.59
N PRO A 210 -17.04 -2.67 -11.66
CA PRO A 210 -18.12 -3.62 -11.54
C PRO A 210 -17.65 -4.94 -10.92
N LEU A 211 -18.55 -5.68 -10.26
CA LEU A 211 -18.21 -6.98 -9.66
C LEU A 211 -17.88 -8.04 -10.71
N GLU A 212 -18.35 -7.82 -11.93
CA GLU A 212 -18.12 -8.67 -13.11
C GLU A 212 -16.70 -8.50 -13.69
N SER A 213 -15.97 -7.46 -13.31
CA SER A 213 -14.58 -7.24 -13.70
C SER A 213 -13.73 -8.47 -13.38
N LYS A 214 -13.04 -8.98 -14.40
CA LYS A 214 -12.18 -10.18 -14.26
C LYS A 214 -11.09 -9.97 -13.20
N ALA A 215 -10.53 -8.77 -13.16
CA ALA A 215 -9.50 -8.41 -12.17
C ALA A 215 -10.09 -8.38 -10.76
N VAL A 216 -11.31 -7.83 -10.58
CA VAL A 216 -11.99 -7.82 -9.27
C VAL A 216 -12.29 -9.24 -8.79
N GLN A 217 -12.81 -10.11 -9.68
CA GLN A 217 -13.11 -11.50 -9.33
C GLN A 217 -11.85 -12.30 -8.98
N ALA A 218 -10.77 -12.12 -9.74
CA ALA A 218 -9.51 -12.78 -9.48
C ALA A 218 -8.89 -12.31 -8.16
N ALA A 219 -8.87 -10.99 -7.92
CA ALA A 219 -8.38 -10.40 -6.68
C ALA A 219 -9.19 -10.91 -5.46
N ARG A 220 -10.53 -10.97 -5.58
CA ARG A 220 -11.39 -11.48 -4.52
C ARG A 220 -11.05 -12.92 -4.13
N LYS A 221 -10.84 -13.81 -5.12
CA LYS A 221 -10.42 -15.20 -4.86
C LYS A 221 -9.08 -15.27 -4.13
N ILE A 222 -8.12 -14.40 -4.48
CA ILE A 222 -6.83 -14.32 -3.79
C ILE A 222 -7.06 -13.89 -2.34
N PHE A 223 -7.81 -12.80 -2.12
CA PHE A 223 -8.01 -12.25 -0.77
C PHE A 223 -8.82 -13.18 0.13
N GLU A 224 -9.82 -13.90 -0.39
CA GLU A 224 -10.57 -14.92 0.37
C GLU A 224 -9.68 -16.05 0.91
N LYS A 225 -8.58 -16.35 0.23
CA LYS A 225 -7.61 -17.36 0.68
C LYS A 225 -6.71 -16.87 1.81
N TYR A 226 -6.39 -15.57 1.85
CA TYR A 226 -5.34 -15.02 2.70
C TYR A 226 -5.85 -14.07 3.78
N ILE A 227 -6.99 -13.43 3.60
CA ILE A 227 -7.57 -12.45 4.53
C ILE A 227 -8.84 -13.05 5.15
N GLN A 228 -8.72 -13.57 6.36
CA GLN A 228 -9.82 -14.17 7.12
C GLN A 228 -10.58 -13.16 7.97
#